data_d597f73183e4d7ca132ff53a4ff78fe8
#
_entry.id   d597f73183e4d7ca132ff53a4ff78fe8
#
_cell.length_a   1.000
_cell.length_b   1.000
_cell.length_c   1.000
_cell.angle_alpha   90.00
_cell.angle_beta   90.00
_cell.angle_gamma   90.00
#
_symmetry.space_group_name_H-M   'P 1'
#
loop_
_entity.id
_entity.type
_entity.pdbx_description
1 polymer ?
#
loop_
_entity_poly.entity_id
_entity_poly.type
_entity_poly.pdbx_seq_one_letter_code
_entity_poly.pdbx_strand_id
1 'polypeptide(L)'
;MRMLMNNLEVGEKPEELIIYGGTGKAARNWECFDAIVATLKELGDEETLLVQSGKPVAVFPTHRLAPRVLISNAMLVPKWATWENFWELEGKGLTMYGQMTAGSWIYIGTQGILQGTYETLASLANMKFGGSLKGKLVLTAGLGGMGGAQPLAITMNEGVGII
;
A
#
# COMPACT_ATOMS: atom_id res chain seq x y z
N MET A 1 -1.72 -6.14 -12.67
CA MET A 1 -0.27 -6.40 -12.88
C MET A 1 0.60 -5.15 -12.75
N ARG A 2 0.36 -4.05 -13.50
CA ARG A 2 1.19 -2.82 -13.39
C ARG A 2 1.34 -2.31 -11.96
N MET A 3 0.27 -2.26 -11.17
CA MET A 3 0.33 -1.80 -9.79
C MET A 3 1.13 -2.74 -8.89
N LEU A 4 1.03 -4.04 -9.08
CA LEU A 4 1.85 -5.01 -8.34
C LEU A 4 3.35 -4.81 -8.63
N MET A 5 3.71 -4.65 -9.91
CA MET A 5 5.11 -4.38 -10.30
C MET A 5 5.60 -3.02 -9.77
N ASN A 6 4.73 -1.99 -9.82
CA ASN A 6 5.06 -0.68 -9.25
C ASN A 6 5.32 -0.76 -7.73
N ASN A 7 4.57 -1.58 -7.00
CA ASN A 7 4.82 -1.78 -5.57
C ASN A 7 6.24 -2.27 -5.29
N LEU A 8 6.76 -3.18 -6.10
CA LEU A 8 8.15 -3.64 -5.96
C LEU A 8 9.15 -2.56 -6.33
N GLU A 9 8.89 -1.81 -7.41
CA GLU A 9 9.78 -0.72 -7.87
C GLU A 9 9.98 0.37 -6.81
N VAL A 10 8.92 0.68 -6.06
CA VAL A 10 8.94 1.71 -5.00
C VAL A 10 9.04 1.10 -3.60
N GLY A 11 9.23 -0.21 -3.49
CA GLY A 11 9.24 -0.93 -2.22
C GLY A 11 10.45 -0.61 -1.34
N GLU A 12 10.25 -0.73 -0.04
CA GLU A 12 11.30 -0.52 0.97
C GLU A 12 12.37 -1.62 0.91
N LYS A 13 11.94 -2.89 0.74
CA LYS A 13 12.80 -4.07 0.57
C LYS A 13 12.16 -5.01 -0.46
N PRO A 14 12.28 -4.71 -1.75
CA PRO A 14 11.61 -5.47 -2.80
C PRO A 14 12.07 -6.93 -2.85
N GLU A 15 13.31 -7.24 -2.48
CA GLU A 15 13.84 -8.60 -2.41
C GLU A 15 13.13 -9.48 -1.36
N GLU A 16 12.52 -8.88 -0.35
CA GLU A 16 11.70 -9.55 0.66
C GLU A 16 10.19 -9.38 0.39
N LEU A 17 9.80 -8.79 -0.75
CA LEU A 17 8.43 -8.39 -1.10
C LEU A 17 7.83 -7.34 -0.14
N ILE A 18 8.66 -6.66 0.66
CA ILE A 18 8.23 -5.64 1.61
C ILE A 18 8.14 -4.29 0.90
N ILE A 19 6.93 -3.72 0.96
CA ILE A 19 6.60 -2.48 0.25
C ILE A 19 6.81 -1.28 1.15
N TYR A 20 6.29 -1.30 2.38
CA TYR A 20 6.53 -0.27 3.38
C TYR A 20 6.22 -0.76 4.80
N GLY A 21 6.64 0.04 5.80
CA GLY A 21 6.36 -0.22 7.22
C GLY A 21 7.10 -1.41 7.79
N GLY A 22 8.18 -1.83 7.16
CA GLY A 22 9.08 -2.89 7.62
C GLY A 22 8.56 -4.32 7.44
N THR A 23 7.23 -4.52 7.33
CA THR A 23 6.59 -5.84 7.27
C THR A 23 5.45 -5.95 6.26
N GLY A 24 5.00 -4.83 5.67
CA GLY A 24 3.88 -4.81 4.73
C GLY A 24 4.24 -5.37 3.36
N LYS A 25 3.75 -6.58 3.06
CA LYS A 25 4.10 -7.33 1.84
C LYS A 25 3.07 -7.19 0.72
N ALA A 26 3.53 -7.27 -0.52
CA ALA A 26 2.69 -7.34 -1.71
C ALA A 26 2.22 -8.76 -2.05
N ALA A 27 3.00 -9.78 -1.67
CA ALA A 27 2.67 -11.19 -1.81
C ALA A 27 3.26 -11.98 -0.65
N ARG A 28 2.74 -13.17 -0.37
CA ARG A 28 3.14 -13.99 0.78
C ARG A 28 4.61 -14.40 0.71
N ASN A 29 5.04 -14.86 -0.45
CA ASN A 29 6.40 -15.24 -0.80
C ASN A 29 6.59 -15.15 -2.32
N TRP A 30 7.80 -15.37 -2.81
CA TRP A 30 8.12 -15.29 -4.23
C TRP A 30 7.36 -16.31 -5.08
N GLU A 31 7.14 -17.53 -4.59
CA GLU A 31 6.33 -18.54 -5.29
C GLU A 31 4.90 -18.04 -5.53
N CYS A 32 4.29 -17.45 -4.50
CA CYS A 32 2.97 -16.83 -4.63
C CYS A 32 2.97 -15.61 -5.56
N PHE A 33 4.01 -14.79 -5.53
CA PHE A 33 4.18 -13.65 -6.41
C PHE A 33 4.23 -14.09 -7.87
N ASP A 34 5.07 -15.07 -8.19
CA ASP A 34 5.21 -15.60 -9.55
C ASP A 34 3.91 -16.22 -10.06
N ALA A 35 3.21 -16.97 -9.19
CA ALA A 35 1.90 -17.54 -9.50
C ALA A 35 0.84 -16.46 -9.75
N ILE A 36 0.83 -15.37 -8.97
CA ILE A 36 -0.06 -14.22 -9.22
C ILE A 36 0.24 -13.59 -10.58
N VAL A 37 1.51 -13.33 -10.87
CA VAL A 37 1.92 -12.71 -12.14
C VAL A 37 1.56 -13.60 -13.33
N ALA A 38 1.80 -14.90 -13.25
CA ALA A 38 1.42 -15.86 -14.27
C ALA A 38 -0.10 -15.85 -14.52
N THR A 39 -0.88 -15.97 -13.44
CA THR A 39 -2.35 -15.93 -13.53
C THR A 39 -2.87 -14.61 -14.12
N LEU A 40 -2.32 -13.45 -13.72
CA LEU A 40 -2.73 -12.15 -14.24
C LEU A 40 -2.42 -11.94 -15.72
N LYS A 41 -1.48 -12.69 -16.30
CA LYS A 41 -1.19 -12.67 -17.74
C LYS A 41 -2.22 -13.46 -18.56
N GLU A 42 -2.79 -14.49 -17.96
CA GLU A 42 -3.70 -15.43 -18.62
C GLU A 42 -5.18 -15.10 -18.32
N LEU A 43 -5.45 -14.29 -17.30
CA LEU A 43 -6.80 -13.98 -16.83
C LEU A 43 -7.66 -13.34 -17.92
N GLY A 44 -8.78 -13.99 -18.23
CA GLY A 44 -9.76 -13.50 -19.20
C GLY A 44 -10.65 -12.35 -18.69
N ASP A 45 -11.36 -11.71 -19.63
CA ASP A 45 -12.24 -10.56 -19.32
C ASP A 45 -13.46 -10.93 -18.47
N GLU A 46 -13.80 -12.19 -18.36
CA GLU A 46 -14.92 -12.73 -17.58
C GLU A 46 -14.45 -13.63 -16.44
N GLU A 47 -13.25 -13.39 -15.94
CA GLU A 47 -12.65 -14.12 -14.84
C GLU A 47 -12.20 -13.19 -13.73
N THR A 48 -12.18 -13.69 -12.50
CA THR A 48 -11.71 -12.96 -11.31
C THR A 48 -10.74 -13.83 -10.53
N LEU A 49 -9.53 -13.32 -10.34
CA LEU A 49 -8.53 -13.91 -9.44
C LEU A 49 -8.86 -13.57 -7.99
N LEU A 50 -8.92 -14.59 -7.13
CA LEU A 50 -8.98 -14.42 -5.68
C LEU A 50 -7.59 -14.61 -5.06
N VAL A 51 -7.16 -13.62 -4.29
CA VAL A 51 -5.91 -13.64 -3.53
C VAL A 51 -6.22 -13.51 -2.04
N GLN A 52 -5.67 -14.41 -1.23
CA GLN A 52 -5.84 -14.38 0.22
C GLN A 52 -4.48 -14.33 0.92
N SER A 53 -4.28 -13.31 1.74
CA SER A 53 -3.01 -13.10 2.44
C SER A 53 -1.81 -13.30 1.51
N GLY A 54 -1.86 -12.67 0.33
CA GLY A 54 -0.80 -12.69 -0.67
C GLY A 54 -0.60 -14.01 -1.42
N LYS A 55 -1.56 -14.96 -1.32
CA LYS A 55 -1.54 -16.22 -2.07
C LYS A 55 -2.69 -16.25 -3.07
N PRO A 56 -2.46 -16.57 -4.36
CA PRO A 56 -3.53 -16.81 -5.32
C PRO A 56 -4.21 -18.15 -4.96
N VAL A 57 -5.51 -18.13 -4.73
CA VAL A 57 -6.24 -19.32 -4.25
C VAL A 57 -7.25 -19.86 -5.23
N ALA A 58 -7.80 -19.01 -6.11
CA ALA A 58 -8.75 -19.44 -7.13
C ALA A 58 -8.91 -18.43 -8.27
N VAL A 59 -9.33 -18.90 -9.43
CA VAL A 59 -9.89 -18.09 -10.51
C VAL A 59 -11.34 -18.50 -10.69
N PHE A 60 -12.24 -17.52 -10.65
CA PHE A 60 -13.68 -17.75 -10.81
C PHE A 60 -14.17 -17.19 -12.16
N PRO A 61 -15.08 -17.89 -12.85
CA PRO A 61 -15.85 -17.27 -13.92
C PRO A 61 -16.73 -16.16 -13.33
N THR A 62 -16.68 -15.00 -13.94
CA THR A 62 -17.45 -13.83 -13.54
C THR A 62 -18.03 -13.15 -14.80
N HIS A 63 -18.10 -11.84 -14.85
CA HIS A 63 -18.59 -11.09 -15.99
C HIS A 63 -17.71 -9.85 -16.23
N ARG A 64 -17.79 -9.26 -17.40
CA ARG A 64 -16.91 -8.16 -17.84
C ARG A 64 -16.86 -6.95 -16.91
N LEU A 65 -17.89 -6.70 -16.14
CA LEU A 65 -17.93 -5.59 -15.18
C LEU A 65 -17.48 -6.00 -13.76
N ALA A 66 -17.18 -7.28 -13.53
CA ALA A 66 -16.66 -7.75 -12.26
C ALA A 66 -15.21 -7.29 -12.05
N PRO A 67 -14.77 -7.11 -10.78
CA PRO A 67 -13.36 -6.89 -10.48
C PRO A 67 -12.50 -8.01 -11.04
N ARG A 68 -11.36 -7.66 -11.66
CA ARG A 68 -10.41 -8.68 -12.13
C ARG A 68 -9.67 -9.39 -10.98
N VAL A 69 -9.54 -8.72 -9.85
CA VAL A 69 -8.87 -9.26 -8.66
C VAL A 69 -9.66 -8.93 -7.41
N LEU A 70 -9.85 -9.91 -6.55
CA LEU A 70 -10.34 -9.74 -5.19
C LEU A 70 -9.21 -10.12 -4.22
N ILE A 71 -8.92 -9.24 -3.29
CA ILE A 71 -7.83 -9.41 -2.33
C ILE A 71 -8.40 -9.35 -0.91
N SER A 72 -8.00 -10.33 -0.08
CA SER A 72 -8.24 -10.32 1.35
C SER A 72 -6.92 -10.52 2.09
N ASN A 73 -6.63 -9.64 3.03
CA ASN A 73 -5.42 -9.69 3.87
C ASN A 73 -5.74 -10.00 5.34
N ALA A 74 -7.01 -10.30 5.64
CA ALA A 74 -7.47 -10.55 7.00
C ALA A 74 -7.72 -12.04 7.24
N MET A 75 -7.67 -12.44 8.50
CA MET A 75 -8.16 -13.74 8.94
C MET A 75 -9.69 -13.76 8.83
N LEU A 76 -10.24 -14.79 8.17
CA LEU A 76 -11.66 -14.86 7.81
C LEU A 76 -12.59 -15.12 9.00
N VAL A 77 -12.08 -15.65 10.10
CA VAL A 77 -12.87 -15.96 11.30
C VAL A 77 -12.51 -14.97 12.40
N PRO A 78 -13.39 -13.99 12.69
CA PRO A 78 -13.09 -12.94 13.67
C PRO A 78 -12.69 -13.46 15.05
N LYS A 79 -13.27 -14.56 15.50
CA LYS A 79 -12.93 -15.20 16.78
C LYS A 79 -11.46 -15.64 16.87
N TRP A 80 -10.82 -15.93 15.72
CA TRP A 80 -9.43 -16.37 15.65
C TRP A 80 -8.49 -15.22 15.26
N ALA A 81 -9.01 -14.08 14.93
CA ALA A 81 -8.26 -12.91 14.47
C ALA A 81 -7.64 -12.13 15.65
N THR A 82 -6.84 -12.82 16.47
CA THR A 82 -6.01 -12.20 17.48
C THR A 82 -4.60 -11.99 16.95
N TRP A 83 -3.85 -11.06 17.54
CA TRP A 83 -2.47 -10.81 17.14
C TRP A 83 -1.57 -12.02 17.40
N GLU A 84 -1.80 -12.77 18.46
CA GLU A 84 -1.05 -13.99 18.79
C GLU A 84 -1.21 -15.02 17.67
N ASN A 85 -2.45 -15.32 17.30
CA ASN A 85 -2.74 -16.26 16.20
C ASN A 85 -2.18 -15.75 14.86
N PHE A 86 -2.26 -14.44 14.62
CA PHE A 86 -1.72 -13.84 13.39
C PHE A 86 -0.21 -14.08 13.29
N TRP A 87 0.55 -13.75 14.33
CA TRP A 87 2.01 -13.91 14.32
C TRP A 87 2.44 -15.38 14.28
N GLU A 88 1.69 -16.27 14.93
CA GLU A 88 1.93 -17.71 14.81
C GLU A 88 1.76 -18.20 13.37
N LEU A 89 0.67 -17.79 12.70
CA LEU A 89 0.40 -18.19 11.31
C LEU A 89 1.37 -17.55 10.33
N GLU A 90 1.75 -16.30 10.56
CA GLU A 90 2.72 -15.60 9.74
C GLU A 90 4.10 -16.26 9.83
N GLY A 91 4.54 -16.62 11.03
CA GLY A 91 5.79 -17.37 11.23
C GLY A 91 5.80 -18.76 10.56
N LYS A 92 4.62 -19.36 10.37
CA LYS A 92 4.44 -20.62 9.62
C LYS A 92 4.30 -20.40 8.10
N GLY A 93 4.32 -19.16 7.60
CA GLY A 93 4.10 -18.83 6.19
C GLY A 93 2.66 -19.07 5.71
N LEU A 94 1.69 -19.14 6.62
CA LEU A 94 0.28 -19.39 6.30
C LEU A 94 -0.54 -18.11 6.11
N THR A 95 -0.02 -16.98 6.51
CA THR A 95 -0.59 -15.65 6.27
C THR A 95 0.53 -14.65 6.02
N MET A 96 0.17 -13.41 5.73
CA MET A 96 1.10 -12.30 5.66
C MET A 96 0.46 -11.01 6.18
N TYR A 97 1.28 -10.07 6.64
CA TYR A 97 0.85 -8.72 6.93
C TYR A 97 0.84 -7.90 5.63
N GLY A 98 -0.33 -7.77 5.04
CA GLY A 98 -0.50 -7.09 3.74
C GLY A 98 -0.47 -5.57 3.82
N GLN A 99 -0.70 -5.00 4.99
CA GLN A 99 -0.70 -3.56 5.28
C GLN A 99 -1.36 -2.71 4.18
N MET A 100 -2.66 -2.55 4.28
CA MET A 100 -3.49 -1.66 3.43
C MET A 100 -3.11 -1.64 1.94
N THR A 101 -2.39 -0.62 1.50
CA THR A 101 -2.06 -0.40 0.09
C THR A 101 -0.93 -1.27 -0.44
N ALA A 102 -0.04 -1.79 0.41
CA ALA A 102 0.97 -2.76 0.02
C ALA A 102 0.33 -4.09 -0.42
N GLY A 103 -0.51 -4.66 0.44
CA GLY A 103 -1.18 -5.94 0.19
C GLY A 103 -2.26 -5.88 -0.87
N SER A 104 -2.84 -4.71 -1.15
CA SER A 104 -3.84 -4.52 -2.21
C SER A 104 -3.26 -3.95 -3.52
N TRP A 105 -1.97 -3.80 -3.60
CA TRP A 105 -1.21 -3.36 -4.78
C TRP A 105 -1.61 -1.97 -5.30
N ILE A 106 -1.98 -1.08 -4.41
CA ILE A 106 -2.38 0.30 -4.76
C ILE A 106 -1.44 1.36 -4.17
N TYR A 107 -0.34 0.95 -3.57
CA TYR A 107 0.69 1.86 -3.08
C TYR A 107 1.46 2.47 -4.26
N ILE A 108 1.33 3.79 -4.43
CA ILE A 108 1.95 4.53 -5.52
C ILE A 108 3.41 4.88 -5.20
N GLY A 109 3.77 4.89 -3.92
CA GLY A 109 5.02 5.40 -3.39
C GLY A 109 4.87 6.82 -2.81
N THR A 110 6.00 7.40 -2.40
CA THR A 110 6.05 8.73 -1.74
C THR A 110 5.40 9.83 -2.57
N GLN A 111 5.49 9.77 -3.91
CA GLN A 111 4.92 10.79 -4.80
C GLN A 111 3.42 10.98 -4.59
N GLY A 112 2.64 9.91 -4.41
CA GLY A 112 1.19 10.01 -4.21
C GLY A 112 0.82 10.76 -2.92
N ILE A 113 1.57 10.50 -1.85
CA ILE A 113 1.39 11.17 -0.56
C ILE A 113 1.91 12.61 -0.61
N LEU A 114 3.04 12.84 -1.30
CA LEU A 114 3.61 14.17 -1.49
C LEU A 114 2.61 15.11 -2.17
N GLN A 115 1.99 14.68 -3.27
CA GLN A 115 1.01 15.47 -3.99
C GLN A 115 -0.19 15.85 -3.11
N GLY A 116 -0.81 14.88 -2.43
CA GLY A 116 -1.97 15.14 -1.57
C GLY A 116 -1.64 16.07 -0.40
N THR A 117 -0.49 15.88 0.24
CA THR A 117 -0.04 16.73 1.35
C THR A 117 0.30 18.14 0.85
N TYR A 118 0.99 18.25 -0.27
CA TYR A 118 1.30 19.55 -0.89
C TYR A 118 0.04 20.36 -1.19
N GLU A 119 -0.94 19.75 -1.88
CA GLU A 119 -2.20 20.42 -2.25
C GLU A 119 -3.02 20.83 -1.01
N THR A 120 -3.01 20.00 0.03
CA THR A 120 -3.69 20.32 1.30
C THR A 120 -3.07 21.56 1.95
N LEU A 121 -1.73 21.61 2.03
CA LEU A 121 -1.00 22.73 2.60
C LEU A 121 -1.11 23.99 1.73
N ALA A 122 -1.06 23.86 0.41
CA ALA A 122 -1.27 24.99 -0.54
C ALA A 122 -2.68 25.57 -0.40
N SER A 123 -3.70 24.71 -0.28
CA SER A 123 -5.07 25.14 -0.04
C SER A 123 -5.21 25.89 1.29
N LEU A 124 -4.61 25.36 2.36
CA LEU A 124 -4.56 26.02 3.67
C LEU A 124 -3.86 27.38 3.59
N ALA A 125 -2.72 27.45 2.91
CA ALA A 125 -1.97 28.69 2.71
C ALA A 125 -2.82 29.75 2.00
N ASN A 126 -3.51 29.36 0.94
CA ASN A 126 -4.42 30.25 0.21
C ASN A 126 -5.58 30.75 1.09
N MET A 127 -6.21 29.86 1.85
CA MET A 127 -7.37 30.19 2.66
C MET A 127 -7.05 31.05 3.90
N LYS A 128 -5.86 30.89 4.48
CA LYS A 128 -5.55 31.44 5.82
C LYS A 128 -4.34 32.35 5.86
N PHE A 129 -3.42 32.26 4.91
CA PHE A 129 -2.10 32.90 5.01
C PHE A 129 -1.66 33.66 3.74
N GLY A 130 -2.60 33.97 2.85
CA GLY A 130 -2.31 34.77 1.66
C GLY A 130 -1.49 34.06 0.58
N GLY A 131 -1.52 32.74 0.54
CA GLY A 131 -0.95 31.93 -0.53
C GLY A 131 0.40 31.28 -0.22
N SER A 132 1.00 31.49 0.96
CA SER A 132 2.29 30.91 1.34
C SER A 132 2.32 30.53 2.82
N LEU A 133 3.06 29.47 3.16
CA LEU A 133 3.38 29.12 4.54
C LEU A 133 4.69 29.75 5.03
N LYS A 134 5.22 30.75 4.33
CA LYS A 134 6.45 31.45 4.74
C LYS A 134 6.34 31.98 6.16
N GLY A 135 7.30 31.61 7.02
CA GLY A 135 7.30 31.98 8.45
C GLY A 135 6.29 31.20 9.31
N LYS A 136 5.63 30.18 8.78
CA LYS A 136 4.74 29.28 9.53
C LYS A 136 5.44 28.00 9.91
N LEU A 137 5.16 27.52 11.12
CA LEU A 137 5.64 26.26 11.64
C LEU A 137 4.53 25.20 11.49
N VAL A 138 4.87 24.09 10.88
CA VAL A 138 4.01 22.89 10.77
C VAL A 138 4.60 21.80 11.64
N LEU A 139 3.82 21.31 12.60
CA LEU A 139 4.21 20.21 13.48
C LEU A 139 3.48 18.94 13.04
N THR A 140 4.23 17.88 12.83
CA THR A 140 3.70 16.56 12.49
C THR A 140 4.55 15.47 13.12
N ALA A 141 4.28 14.19 12.82
CA ALA A 141 5.05 13.07 13.33
C ALA A 141 5.07 11.91 12.31
N GLY A 142 6.17 11.13 12.34
CA GLY A 142 6.36 9.96 11.49
C GLY A 142 7.08 10.26 10.19
N LEU A 143 8.17 9.52 9.93
CA LEU A 143 9.03 9.63 8.74
C LEU A 143 9.08 8.32 7.94
N GLY A 144 8.07 7.46 8.08
CA GLY A 144 7.93 6.23 7.30
C GLY A 144 7.54 6.47 5.85
N GLY A 145 7.13 5.42 5.15
CA GLY A 145 6.78 5.48 3.72
C GLY A 145 5.73 6.54 3.35
N MET A 146 4.81 6.85 4.24
CA MET A 146 3.80 7.89 4.05
C MET A 146 4.24 9.23 4.68
N GLY A 147 4.64 9.21 5.94
CA GLY A 147 5.02 10.42 6.68
C GLY A 147 6.25 11.13 6.12
N GLY A 148 7.15 10.39 5.48
CA GLY A 148 8.37 10.93 4.87
C GLY A 148 8.14 11.93 3.72
N ALA A 149 6.94 11.97 3.16
CA ALA A 149 6.56 12.99 2.16
C ALA A 149 6.27 14.37 2.78
N GLN A 150 5.94 14.44 4.06
CA GLN A 150 5.51 15.68 4.72
C GLN A 150 6.59 16.77 4.76
N PRO A 151 7.86 16.49 5.11
CA PRO A 151 8.92 17.49 5.10
C PRO A 151 9.02 18.23 3.76
N LEU A 152 9.02 17.46 2.67
CA LEU A 152 9.12 18.04 1.34
C LEU A 152 7.87 18.85 0.97
N ALA A 153 6.68 18.34 1.27
CA ALA A 153 5.44 19.08 1.01
C ALA A 153 5.36 20.42 1.78
N ILE A 154 5.84 20.43 3.02
CA ILE A 154 5.91 21.64 3.85
C ILE A 154 6.89 22.65 3.26
N THR A 155 8.09 22.22 2.91
CA THR A 155 9.12 23.12 2.35
C THR A 155 8.77 23.62 0.94
N MET A 156 8.11 22.82 0.12
CA MET A 156 7.57 23.25 -1.18
C MET A 156 6.48 24.34 -1.05
N ASN A 157 5.81 24.42 0.09
CA ASN A 157 4.89 25.49 0.43
C ASN A 157 5.57 26.63 1.23
N GLU A 158 6.90 26.69 1.24
CA GLU A 158 7.74 27.68 1.94
C GLU A 158 7.62 27.63 3.49
N GLY A 159 7.02 26.59 4.05
CA GLY A 159 6.87 26.41 5.49
C GLY A 159 8.12 25.81 6.16
N VAL A 160 8.13 25.84 7.50
CA VAL A 160 9.11 25.16 8.35
C VAL A 160 8.44 23.97 9.01
N GLY A 161 9.01 22.76 8.87
CA GLY A 161 8.46 21.54 9.47
C GLY A 161 9.27 21.07 10.68
N ILE A 162 8.55 20.58 11.71
CA ILE A 162 9.11 19.75 12.78
C ILE A 162 8.37 18.41 12.73
N ILE A 163 9.13 17.31 12.61
CA ILE A 163 8.59 15.96 12.41
C ILE A 163 9.25 15.00 13.41
#